data_9e41792d2ecf640b47358541e1dddfc5
#
_entry.id   9e41792d2ecf640b47358541e1dddfc5
#
_cell.length_a   1.000
_cell.length_b   1.000
_cell.length_c   1.000
_cell.angle_alpha   90.00
_cell.angle_beta   90.00
_cell.angle_gamma   90.00
#
_symmetry.space_group_name_H-M   'P 1'
#
loop_
_entity.id
_entity.type
_entity.pdbx_description
1 polymer ?
#
loop_
_entity_poly.entity_id
_entity_poly.type
_entity_poly.pdbx_seq_one_letter_code
_entity_poly.pdbx_strand_id
1 'polypeptide(L)'
;EMCIRDSVWGSVAKAVGGNKVNVIVGVDDLSQDPHDYQATATDKLNITKSAVMLVNGGGYDDWGMSLAESVSHKPVVINAVALSGLSPNTDNAADEPASEPHQNKEAAHDDVSHHQAEHPHHAHGDFNEHVFFSLDTAKKVAEAVNKQLAATSPANQAIYAKNTQQFIQQIDALKVKAKQIGQQKAITAFTTEPVTGYLLADMGIKDVTPKAYVVQSETDAGVSVKVLNDSKSLLSNKQVGLLVVNAQTEDATSKQLITLAKASTVPVVAVYETLPDGVTSYTQFIEKTLNDFAAATR
;
A
#
# COMPACT_ATOMS: atom_id res chain seq x y z
N GLU A 1 14.84 -1.29 19.08
CA GLU A 1 13.88 -0.41 18.39
C GLU A 1 13.64 -0.91 16.99
N MET A 2 12.45 -0.65 16.46
CA MET A 2 12.03 -0.99 15.12
C MET A 2 11.41 0.26 14.48
N CYS A 3 11.94 0.70 13.34
CA CYS A 3 11.40 1.82 12.60
C CYS A 3 10.48 1.32 11.49
N ILE A 4 9.32 1.92 11.34
CA ILE A 4 8.31 1.51 10.38
C ILE A 4 7.75 2.76 9.72
N ARG A 5 7.55 2.69 8.42
CA ARG A 5 7.10 3.85 7.67
C ARG A 5 5.71 4.30 8.07
N ASP A 6 4.72 3.42 8.13
CA ASP A 6 3.32 3.78 8.30
C ASP A 6 2.64 3.08 9.48
N SER A 7 1.47 3.60 9.85
CA SER A 7 0.70 3.09 10.97
C SER A 7 0.16 1.68 10.74
N VAL A 8 -0.14 1.30 9.49
CA VAL A 8 -0.71 -0.02 9.13
C VAL A 8 0.31 -1.11 9.40
N TRP A 9 1.51 -1.03 8.78
CA TRP A 9 2.59 -1.98 9.06
C TRP A 9 3.13 -1.87 10.48
N GLY A 10 3.11 -0.66 11.05
CA GLY A 10 3.42 -0.43 12.47
C GLY A 10 2.57 -1.24 13.41
N SER A 11 1.29 -1.37 13.10
CA SER A 11 0.36 -2.16 13.90
C SER A 11 0.59 -3.68 13.76
N VAL A 12 1.04 -4.17 12.60
CA VAL A 12 1.46 -5.57 12.42
C VAL A 12 2.68 -5.88 13.27
N ALA A 13 3.69 -5.01 13.25
CA ALA A 13 4.88 -5.19 14.08
C ALA A 13 4.57 -5.14 15.59
N LYS A 14 3.66 -4.26 16.00
CA LYS A 14 3.16 -4.22 17.40
C LYS A 14 2.41 -5.49 17.76
N ALA A 15 1.61 -6.04 16.85
CA ALA A 15 0.89 -7.29 17.08
C ALA A 15 1.84 -8.46 17.33
N VAL A 16 2.94 -8.55 16.57
CA VAL A 16 3.96 -9.60 16.73
C VAL A 16 4.84 -9.35 17.96
N GLY A 17 5.36 -8.12 18.10
CA GLY A 17 6.34 -7.77 19.12
C GLY A 17 5.73 -7.61 20.53
N GLY A 18 4.45 -7.28 20.60
CA GLY A 18 3.78 -6.97 21.87
C GLY A 18 4.48 -5.83 22.63
N ASN A 19 4.60 -5.97 23.93
CA ASN A 19 5.30 -5.02 24.79
C ASN A 19 6.84 -5.22 24.85
N LYS A 20 7.39 -6.10 24.03
CA LYS A 20 8.82 -6.40 23.96
C LYS A 20 9.55 -5.62 22.87
N VAL A 21 8.83 -4.86 22.06
CA VAL A 21 9.37 -4.10 20.94
C VAL A 21 8.90 -2.65 21.03
N ASN A 22 9.84 -1.72 20.89
CA ASN A 22 9.53 -0.32 20.68
C ASN A 22 9.38 -0.08 19.17
N VAL A 23 8.18 0.24 18.73
CA VAL A 23 7.83 0.52 17.33
C VAL A 23 7.70 2.03 17.15
N ILE A 24 8.51 2.57 16.25
CA ILE A 24 8.50 3.98 15.85
C ILE A 24 7.85 4.05 14.47
N VAL A 25 6.78 4.80 14.33
CA VAL A 25 6.05 5.01 13.06
C VAL A 25 6.44 6.36 12.48
N GLY A 26 6.81 6.41 11.20
CA GLY A 26 7.20 7.65 10.51
C GLY A 26 6.01 8.47 10.02
N VAL A 27 5.00 7.80 9.43
CA VAL A 27 3.79 8.45 8.90
C VAL A 27 2.56 7.88 9.60
N ASP A 28 1.89 8.68 10.41
CA ASP A 28 0.68 8.31 11.15
C ASP A 28 -0.44 9.37 11.06
N ASP A 29 -0.22 10.44 10.30
CA ASP A 29 -1.19 11.53 10.12
C ASP A 29 -2.10 11.25 8.91
N LEU A 30 -3.42 11.20 9.16
CA LEU A 30 -4.45 11.01 8.14
C LEU A 30 -4.53 12.16 7.13
N SER A 31 -4.03 13.34 7.48
CA SER A 31 -4.03 14.51 6.59
C SER A 31 -2.86 14.52 5.62
N GLN A 32 -1.90 13.61 5.79
CA GLN A 32 -0.70 13.53 4.97
C GLN A 32 -0.85 12.44 3.94
N ASP A 33 -0.68 12.80 2.66
CA ASP A 33 -0.58 11.83 1.59
C ASP A 33 0.72 11.02 1.78
N PRO A 34 0.61 9.69 1.90
CA PRO A 34 1.78 8.86 2.09
C PRO A 34 2.76 8.89 0.90
N HIS A 35 2.29 9.13 -0.31
CA HIS A 35 3.12 9.19 -1.51
C HIS A 35 3.97 10.47 -1.58
N ASP A 36 3.47 11.57 -1.01
CA ASP A 36 4.14 12.88 -1.01
C ASP A 36 5.02 13.12 0.23
N TYR A 37 5.23 12.09 1.06
CA TYR A 37 6.00 12.24 2.29
C TYR A 37 7.47 12.55 2.03
N GLN A 38 7.96 13.61 2.65
CA GLN A 38 9.37 13.99 2.64
C GLN A 38 10.04 13.61 3.95
N ALA A 39 11.07 12.76 3.86
CA ALA A 39 11.82 12.30 5.01
C ALA A 39 12.51 13.44 5.76
N THR A 40 12.43 13.40 7.08
CA THR A 40 13.00 14.40 7.98
C THR A 40 14.33 13.93 8.61
N ALA A 41 15.07 14.86 9.24
CA ALA A 41 16.25 14.51 10.05
C ALA A 41 15.89 13.58 11.22
N THR A 42 14.68 13.67 11.74
CA THR A 42 14.17 12.80 12.80
C THR A 42 14.01 11.37 12.31
N ASP A 43 13.51 11.18 11.09
CA ASP A 43 13.38 9.84 10.49
C ASP A 43 14.74 9.18 10.32
N LYS A 44 15.74 9.93 9.84
CA LYS A 44 17.12 9.45 9.74
C LYS A 44 17.66 9.03 11.10
N LEU A 45 17.41 9.81 12.16
CA LEU A 45 17.83 9.48 13.51
C LEU A 45 17.15 8.20 14.03
N ASN A 46 15.86 8.06 13.79
CA ASN A 46 15.09 6.88 14.17
C ASN A 46 15.58 5.62 13.46
N ILE A 47 15.82 5.70 12.14
CA ILE A 47 16.38 4.60 11.35
C ILE A 47 17.77 4.21 11.87
N THR A 48 18.64 5.19 12.17
CA THR A 48 19.99 4.93 12.69
C THR A 48 19.98 4.15 14.01
N LYS A 49 18.96 4.34 14.84
CA LYS A 49 18.80 3.64 16.14
C LYS A 49 18.09 2.30 16.03
N SER A 50 17.48 2.00 14.89
CA SER A 50 16.64 0.84 14.72
C SER A 50 17.45 -0.38 14.31
N ALA A 51 17.15 -1.54 14.88
CA ALA A 51 17.71 -2.83 14.46
C ALA A 51 16.98 -3.41 13.25
N VAL A 52 15.69 -3.10 13.10
CA VAL A 52 14.84 -3.57 12.01
C VAL A 52 14.06 -2.39 11.47
N MET A 53 13.93 -2.34 10.15
CA MET A 53 13.07 -1.41 9.44
C MET A 53 12.05 -2.19 8.60
N LEU A 54 10.80 -1.77 8.64
CA LEU A 54 9.73 -2.35 7.81
C LEU A 54 9.21 -1.28 6.86
N VAL A 55 9.31 -1.57 5.58
CA VAL A 55 8.85 -0.72 4.46
C VAL A 55 7.80 -1.45 3.64
N ASN A 56 6.94 -0.71 2.96
CA ASN A 56 6.01 -1.27 2.00
C ASN A 56 6.74 -1.72 0.72
N GLY A 57 7.56 -0.85 0.14
CA GLY A 57 8.21 -1.05 -1.16
C GLY A 57 7.29 -0.76 -2.35
N GLY A 58 7.74 -1.10 -3.56
CA GLY A 58 6.97 -0.95 -4.79
C GLY A 58 6.76 0.50 -5.24
N GLY A 59 7.64 1.41 -4.88
CA GLY A 59 7.51 2.84 -5.17
C GLY A 59 6.81 3.65 -4.06
N TYR A 60 6.09 2.96 -3.17
CA TYR A 60 5.27 3.60 -2.15
C TYR A 60 6.06 4.37 -1.08
N ASP A 61 7.27 3.91 -0.74
CA ASP A 61 8.11 4.48 0.34
C ASP A 61 9.62 4.42 0.03
N ASP A 62 10.01 4.73 -1.19
CA ASP A 62 11.40 4.71 -1.67
C ASP A 62 12.33 5.63 -0.88
N TRP A 63 11.78 6.71 -0.29
CA TRP A 63 12.51 7.58 0.62
C TRP A 63 13.05 6.80 1.83
N GLY A 64 12.28 5.84 2.35
CA GLY A 64 12.67 5.01 3.48
C GLY A 64 13.86 4.11 3.14
N MET A 65 13.83 3.48 1.98
CA MET A 65 14.94 2.67 1.47
C MET A 65 16.21 3.51 1.26
N SER A 66 16.07 4.66 0.60
CA SER A 66 17.19 5.60 0.39
C SER A 66 17.80 6.07 1.71
N LEU A 67 16.96 6.33 2.71
CA LEU A 67 17.40 6.74 4.02
C LEU A 67 18.13 5.61 4.76
N ALA A 68 17.64 4.37 4.70
CA ALA A 68 18.29 3.20 5.29
C ALA A 68 19.66 2.92 4.67
N GLU A 69 19.84 3.21 3.39
CA GLU A 69 21.14 3.12 2.72
C GLU A 69 22.14 4.19 3.17
N SER A 70 21.63 5.38 3.53
CA SER A 70 22.43 6.55 3.91
C SER A 70 22.98 6.53 5.34
N VAL A 71 22.49 5.64 6.21
CA VAL A 71 22.95 5.56 7.60
C VAL A 71 24.12 4.60 7.76
N SER A 72 25.01 4.89 8.75
CA SER A 72 26.20 4.08 9.00
C SER A 72 25.86 2.71 9.62
N HIS A 73 24.85 2.66 10.49
CA HIS A 73 24.33 1.42 11.07
C HIS A 73 23.05 1.04 10.31
N LYS A 74 23.18 0.14 9.36
CA LYS A 74 22.05 -0.27 8.52
C LYS A 74 21.12 -1.22 9.28
N PRO A 75 19.82 -0.90 9.41
CA PRO A 75 18.85 -1.85 9.96
C PRO A 75 18.65 -3.03 9.01
N VAL A 76 18.15 -4.13 9.54
CA VAL A 76 17.62 -5.21 8.69
C VAL A 76 16.31 -4.72 8.09
N VAL A 77 16.23 -4.65 6.76
CA VAL A 77 15.03 -4.17 6.06
C VAL A 77 14.10 -5.35 5.74
N ILE A 78 12.84 -5.21 6.12
CA ILE A 78 11.74 -6.07 5.70
C ILE A 78 10.92 -5.28 4.67
N ASN A 79 10.83 -5.77 3.44
CA ASN A 79 10.08 -5.13 2.37
C ASN A 79 8.82 -5.97 2.06
N ALA A 80 7.64 -5.39 2.27
CA ALA A 80 6.36 -6.09 2.16
C ALA A 80 6.06 -6.50 0.72
N VAL A 81 6.33 -5.64 -0.26
CA VAL A 81 6.14 -5.96 -1.69
C VAL A 81 7.04 -7.12 -2.10
N ALA A 82 8.31 -7.11 -1.70
CA ALA A 82 9.22 -8.23 -2.01
C ALA A 82 8.75 -9.56 -1.40
N LEU A 83 8.15 -9.52 -0.19
CA LEU A 83 7.59 -10.71 0.46
C LEU A 83 6.27 -11.16 -0.16
N SER A 84 5.51 -10.25 -0.77
CA SER A 84 4.18 -10.53 -1.29
C SER A 84 4.21 -11.60 -2.40
N GLY A 85 5.22 -11.56 -3.26
CA GLY A 85 5.29 -12.35 -4.50
C GLY A 85 4.32 -11.87 -5.57
N LEU A 86 3.79 -10.66 -5.43
CA LEU A 86 2.81 -10.06 -6.35
C LEU A 86 3.45 -9.14 -7.39
N SER A 87 4.74 -8.80 -7.23
CA SER A 87 5.45 -7.95 -8.19
C SER A 87 5.63 -8.63 -9.55
N PRO A 88 5.41 -7.95 -10.67
CA PRO A 88 5.59 -8.52 -12.00
C PRO A 88 7.04 -8.93 -12.33
N ASN A 89 8.02 -8.50 -11.54
CA ASN A 89 9.45 -8.74 -11.78
C ASN A 89 10.04 -9.92 -10.97
N THR A 90 9.24 -10.79 -10.34
CA THR A 90 9.78 -11.91 -9.55
C THR A 90 10.13 -13.15 -10.37
N ASP A 91 9.81 -13.20 -11.67
CA ASP A 91 10.03 -14.40 -12.49
C ASP A 91 11.33 -14.42 -13.32
N ASN A 92 12.21 -13.38 -13.23
CA ASN A 92 13.44 -13.32 -14.04
C ASN A 92 14.72 -13.01 -13.24
N ALA A 93 14.88 -13.57 -12.05
CA ALA A 93 16.15 -13.52 -11.31
C ALA A 93 16.86 -14.89 -11.30
N ALA A 94 16.81 -15.63 -12.42
CA ALA A 94 17.68 -16.79 -12.65
C ALA A 94 18.01 -16.84 -14.16
N ASP A 95 19.33 -16.74 -14.46
CA ASP A 95 19.96 -16.98 -15.77
C ASP A 95 19.83 -15.90 -16.85
N GLU A 96 20.71 -14.87 -16.78
CA GLU A 96 21.41 -14.46 -17.99
C GLU A 96 22.91 -14.23 -17.72
N PRO A 97 23.81 -14.78 -18.58
CA PRO A 97 25.26 -14.58 -18.44
C PRO A 97 25.66 -13.20 -18.95
N ALA A 98 26.63 -12.61 -18.26
CA ALA A 98 27.23 -11.33 -18.58
C ALA A 98 27.62 -11.21 -20.06
N SER A 99 27.02 -10.29 -20.79
CA SER A 99 27.45 -9.87 -22.11
C SER A 99 28.27 -8.57 -22.03
N GLU A 100 29.37 -8.58 -22.79
CA GLU A 100 30.53 -7.70 -22.80
C GLU A 100 30.24 -6.23 -23.14
N PRO A 101 31.20 -5.31 -22.87
CA PRO A 101 30.99 -3.87 -23.00
C PRO A 101 31.16 -3.37 -24.46
N HIS A 102 30.16 -2.71 -24.99
CA HIS A 102 30.28 -1.99 -26.25
C HIS A 102 30.93 -0.60 -26.04
N GLN A 103 32.02 -0.39 -26.78
CA GLN A 103 32.87 0.78 -26.80
C GLN A 103 32.15 2.04 -27.34
N ASN A 104 32.44 3.16 -26.69
CA ASN A 104 32.15 4.52 -27.08
C ASN A 104 32.66 4.92 -28.48
N LYS A 105 31.87 5.77 -29.15
CA LYS A 105 32.40 6.78 -30.08
C LYS A 105 31.85 8.14 -29.69
N GLU A 106 32.83 9.04 -29.43
CA GLU A 106 32.66 10.45 -29.14
C GLU A 106 32.02 11.22 -30.28
N ALA A 107 31.15 12.18 -29.99
CA ALA A 107 30.98 13.41 -30.74
C ALA A 107 30.52 14.51 -29.77
N ALA A 108 31.39 15.52 -29.63
CA ALA A 108 31.15 16.70 -28.82
C ALA A 108 30.11 17.62 -29.45
N HIS A 109 29.22 18.19 -28.66
CA HIS A 109 28.67 19.54 -28.85
C HIS A 109 28.27 20.13 -27.49
N ASP A 110 28.88 21.30 -27.20
CA ASP A 110 28.52 22.23 -26.14
C ASP A 110 27.08 22.72 -26.33
N ASP A 111 26.24 22.62 -25.30
CA ASP A 111 25.22 23.62 -25.08
C ASP A 111 24.86 23.69 -23.58
N VAL A 112 24.91 24.91 -23.05
CA VAL A 112 24.69 25.23 -21.65
C VAL A 112 23.19 25.43 -21.46
N SER A 113 22.50 24.49 -20.86
CA SER A 113 21.14 24.69 -20.43
C SER A 113 20.91 24.22 -19.00
N HIS A 114 20.24 25.08 -18.26
CA HIS A 114 19.86 25.00 -16.85
C HIS A 114 19.31 23.64 -16.47
N HIS A 115 19.98 22.93 -15.55
CA HIS A 115 19.40 21.80 -14.84
C HIS A 115 18.36 22.33 -13.81
N GLN A 116 17.11 22.35 -14.21
CA GLN A 116 16.04 22.13 -13.23
C GLN A 116 16.15 20.67 -12.79
N ALA A 117 16.21 20.45 -11.47
CA ALA A 117 16.12 19.12 -10.90
C ALA A 117 14.73 18.56 -11.24
N GLU A 118 14.67 17.72 -12.27
CA GLU A 118 13.50 16.89 -12.52
C GLU A 118 13.40 15.90 -11.36
N HIS A 119 12.36 16.04 -10.56
CA HIS A 119 11.97 15.00 -9.62
C HIS A 119 11.70 13.72 -10.43
N PRO A 120 12.27 12.57 -10.04
CA PRO A 120 11.97 11.33 -10.74
C PRO A 120 10.47 11.03 -10.58
N HIS A 121 9.72 11.19 -11.65
CA HIS A 121 8.35 10.73 -11.73
C HIS A 121 8.38 9.22 -11.47
N HIS A 122 7.81 8.79 -10.35
CA HIS A 122 7.58 7.37 -10.09
C HIS A 122 6.66 6.86 -11.19
N ALA A 123 7.20 6.05 -12.09
CA ALA A 123 6.40 5.34 -13.06
C ALA A 123 5.63 4.27 -12.28
N HIS A 124 4.40 4.60 -11.84
CA HIS A 124 3.46 3.63 -11.34
C HIS A 124 3.18 2.66 -12.48
N GLY A 125 3.87 1.51 -12.45
CA GLY A 125 3.74 0.46 -13.43
C GLY A 125 2.40 -0.28 -13.26
N ASP A 126 2.20 -1.35 -14.02
CA ASP A 126 1.02 -2.22 -13.91
C ASP A 126 0.91 -2.96 -12.55
N PHE A 127 1.58 -2.50 -11.50
CA PHE A 127 1.65 -3.10 -10.17
C PHE A 127 0.94 -2.23 -9.13
N ASN A 128 0.02 -2.83 -8.37
CA ASN A 128 -0.63 -2.18 -7.24
C ASN A 128 0.22 -2.34 -5.97
N GLU A 129 0.82 -1.27 -5.49
CA GLU A 129 1.69 -1.22 -4.33
C GLU A 129 0.96 -1.32 -2.98
N HIS A 130 -0.36 -1.20 -2.95
CA HIS A 130 -1.16 -1.24 -1.71
C HIS A 130 -1.29 -2.66 -1.13
N VAL A 131 -0.14 -3.36 -1.02
CA VAL A 131 -0.06 -4.76 -0.57
C VAL A 131 -0.47 -4.96 0.88
N PHE A 132 -0.62 -3.89 1.65
CA PHE A 132 -1.17 -3.95 3.00
C PHE A 132 -2.67 -4.31 3.04
N PHE A 133 -3.38 -4.25 1.91
CA PHE A 133 -4.72 -4.82 1.76
C PHE A 133 -4.71 -6.29 1.28
N SER A 134 -3.54 -6.87 1.02
CA SER A 134 -3.39 -8.31 0.80
C SER A 134 -3.26 -9.05 2.14
N LEU A 135 -4.28 -9.80 2.52
CA LEU A 135 -4.30 -10.54 3.77
C LEU A 135 -3.20 -11.60 3.83
N ASP A 136 -2.84 -12.20 2.69
CA ASP A 136 -1.74 -13.16 2.62
C ASP A 136 -0.38 -12.46 2.77
N THR A 137 -0.21 -11.25 2.25
CA THR A 137 1.01 -10.46 2.46
C THR A 137 1.17 -10.08 3.94
N ALA A 138 0.09 -9.69 4.61
CA ALA A 138 0.13 -9.36 6.04
C ALA A 138 0.61 -10.55 6.89
N LYS A 139 0.22 -11.78 6.56
CA LYS A 139 0.74 -12.99 7.22
C LYS A 139 2.24 -13.16 7.00
N LYS A 140 2.71 -13.02 5.76
CA LYS A 140 4.14 -13.14 5.41
C LYS A 140 4.97 -12.06 6.11
N VAL A 141 4.48 -10.84 6.17
CA VAL A 141 5.14 -9.74 6.92
C VAL A 141 5.21 -10.06 8.41
N ALA A 142 4.14 -10.54 9.03
CA ALA A 142 4.15 -10.95 10.44
C ALA A 142 5.17 -12.07 10.72
N GLU A 143 5.28 -13.05 9.84
CA GLU A 143 6.29 -14.12 9.93
C GLU A 143 7.72 -13.59 9.78
N ALA A 144 7.95 -12.67 8.84
CA ALA A 144 9.25 -12.03 8.66
C ALA A 144 9.65 -11.19 9.88
N VAL A 145 8.71 -10.41 10.43
CA VAL A 145 8.91 -9.65 11.67
C VAL A 145 9.25 -10.59 12.84
N ASN A 146 8.49 -11.68 13.02
CA ASN A 146 8.79 -12.69 14.04
C ASN A 146 10.20 -13.24 13.91
N LYS A 147 10.61 -13.62 12.70
CA LYS A 147 11.96 -14.14 12.43
C LYS A 147 13.05 -13.16 12.84
N GLN A 148 12.90 -11.88 12.48
CA GLN A 148 13.91 -10.87 12.82
C GLN A 148 13.92 -10.52 14.30
N LEU A 149 12.77 -10.45 14.95
CA LEU A 149 12.66 -10.20 16.38
C LEU A 149 13.23 -11.37 17.20
N ALA A 150 12.98 -12.61 16.79
CA ALA A 150 13.55 -13.80 17.42
C ALA A 150 15.09 -13.84 17.30
N ALA A 151 15.65 -13.44 16.15
CA ALA A 151 17.09 -13.32 15.96
C ALA A 151 17.71 -12.23 16.82
N THR A 152 17.03 -11.08 16.96
CA THR A 152 17.51 -9.93 17.75
C THR A 152 17.34 -10.14 19.24
N SER A 153 16.31 -10.85 19.67
CA SER A 153 15.98 -11.10 21.09
C SER A 153 15.52 -12.54 21.31
N PRO A 154 16.43 -13.52 21.32
CA PRO A 154 16.10 -14.95 21.44
C PRO A 154 15.33 -15.29 22.73
N ALA A 155 15.55 -14.56 23.81
CA ALA A 155 14.85 -14.75 25.07
C ALA A 155 13.32 -14.53 24.97
N ASN A 156 12.86 -13.79 23.98
CA ASN A 156 11.44 -13.48 23.75
C ASN A 156 10.84 -14.30 22.58
N GLN A 157 11.59 -15.20 21.97
CA GLN A 157 11.17 -15.94 20.76
C GLN A 157 9.79 -16.62 20.91
N ALA A 158 9.54 -17.26 22.05
CA ALA A 158 8.27 -17.94 22.32
C ALA A 158 7.07 -16.97 22.35
N ILE A 159 7.29 -15.74 22.83
CA ILE A 159 6.26 -14.68 22.85
C ILE A 159 5.95 -14.24 21.42
N TYR A 160 6.98 -13.95 20.62
CA TYR A 160 6.81 -13.53 19.23
C TYR A 160 6.11 -14.60 18.40
N ALA A 161 6.51 -15.86 18.53
CA ALA A 161 5.88 -16.98 17.82
C ALA A 161 4.40 -17.13 18.18
N LYS A 162 4.05 -17.05 19.47
CA LYS A 162 2.65 -17.09 19.94
C LYS A 162 1.84 -15.94 19.37
N ASN A 163 2.35 -14.72 19.45
CA ASN A 163 1.67 -13.52 18.95
C ASN A 163 1.44 -13.61 17.43
N THR A 164 2.45 -14.05 16.68
CA THR A 164 2.35 -14.27 15.23
C THR A 164 1.27 -15.28 14.88
N GLN A 165 1.21 -16.40 15.59
CA GLN A 165 0.17 -17.41 15.38
C GLN A 165 -1.24 -16.85 15.65
N GLN A 166 -1.40 -16.07 16.72
CA GLN A 166 -2.67 -15.42 17.02
C GLN A 166 -3.07 -14.41 15.95
N PHE A 167 -2.11 -13.61 15.47
CA PHE A 167 -2.34 -12.66 14.37
C PHE A 167 -2.78 -13.38 13.10
N ILE A 168 -2.09 -14.45 12.68
CA ILE A 168 -2.45 -15.25 11.51
C ILE A 168 -3.85 -15.83 11.62
N GLN A 169 -4.25 -16.36 12.79
CA GLN A 169 -5.60 -16.86 13.02
C GLN A 169 -6.67 -15.76 12.86
N GLN A 170 -6.38 -14.54 13.30
CA GLN A 170 -7.29 -13.40 13.11
C GLN A 170 -7.38 -13.02 11.62
N ILE A 171 -6.27 -13.02 10.89
CA ILE A 171 -6.26 -12.75 9.44
C ILE A 171 -7.07 -13.82 8.69
N ASP A 172 -6.91 -15.09 9.03
CA ASP A 172 -7.67 -16.18 8.40
C ASP A 172 -9.20 -16.03 8.65
N ALA A 173 -9.60 -15.59 9.84
CA ALA A 173 -11.00 -15.27 10.13
C ALA A 173 -11.51 -14.08 9.30
N LEU A 174 -10.71 -13.03 9.12
CA LEU A 174 -11.05 -11.89 8.27
C LEU A 174 -11.15 -12.30 6.79
N LYS A 175 -10.30 -13.22 6.33
CA LYS A 175 -10.36 -13.75 4.96
C LYS A 175 -11.65 -14.54 4.71
N VAL A 176 -12.11 -15.31 5.71
CA VAL A 176 -13.42 -15.98 5.65
C VAL A 176 -14.54 -14.94 5.57
N LYS A 177 -14.50 -13.89 6.41
CA LYS A 177 -15.47 -12.79 6.40
C LYS A 177 -15.50 -12.06 5.05
N ALA A 178 -14.33 -11.76 4.47
CA ALA A 178 -14.23 -11.14 3.15
C ALA A 178 -14.97 -11.97 2.09
N LYS A 179 -14.70 -13.27 2.00
CA LYS A 179 -15.38 -14.17 1.04
C LYS A 179 -16.89 -14.17 1.21
N GLN A 180 -17.41 -14.07 2.42
CA GLN A 180 -18.85 -14.08 2.68
C GLN A 180 -19.56 -12.84 2.12
N ILE A 181 -18.87 -11.69 2.02
CA ILE A 181 -19.44 -10.44 1.47
C ILE A 181 -19.77 -10.60 0.00
N GLY A 182 -18.85 -11.13 -0.80
CA GLY A 182 -19.06 -11.26 -2.25
C GLY A 182 -19.90 -12.47 -2.69
N GLN A 183 -20.15 -13.44 -1.79
CA GLN A 183 -20.94 -14.64 -2.13
C GLN A 183 -22.43 -14.37 -2.29
N GLN A 184 -22.94 -13.28 -1.74
CA GLN A 184 -24.39 -13.00 -1.75
C GLN A 184 -24.89 -12.50 -3.11
N LYS A 185 -24.06 -11.81 -3.88
CA LYS A 185 -24.42 -11.17 -5.15
C LYS A 185 -23.14 -10.85 -5.93
N ALA A 186 -23.19 -11.02 -7.25
CA ALA A 186 -22.13 -10.51 -8.12
C ALA A 186 -22.11 -8.97 -8.06
N ILE A 187 -21.06 -8.40 -7.49
CA ILE A 187 -20.91 -6.97 -7.29
C ILE A 187 -19.75 -6.48 -8.14
N THR A 188 -19.94 -5.30 -8.74
CA THR A 188 -18.89 -4.56 -9.44
C THR A 188 -18.55 -3.29 -8.66
N ALA A 189 -17.29 -2.94 -8.59
CA ALA A 189 -16.82 -1.71 -7.98
C ALA A 189 -16.15 -0.80 -9.02
N PHE A 190 -16.29 0.50 -8.83
CA PHE A 190 -15.41 1.52 -9.39
C PHE A 190 -14.58 2.09 -8.26
N THR A 191 -13.25 2.17 -8.42
CA THR A 191 -12.32 2.72 -7.42
C THR A 191 -11.73 4.03 -7.90
N THR A 192 -11.65 5.05 -7.03
CA THR A 192 -10.95 6.30 -7.39
C THR A 192 -9.45 6.11 -7.44
N GLU A 193 -8.94 5.15 -6.69
CA GLU A 193 -7.56 4.67 -6.67
C GLU A 193 -7.55 3.18 -6.32
N PRO A 194 -6.55 2.39 -6.75
CA PRO A 194 -6.56 0.92 -6.60
C PRO A 194 -6.28 0.42 -5.18
N VAL A 195 -6.43 1.28 -4.17
CA VAL A 195 -6.03 1.06 -2.76
C VAL A 195 -6.48 -0.31 -2.22
N THR A 196 -7.74 -0.67 -2.41
CA THR A 196 -8.31 -1.93 -1.86
C THR A 196 -8.36 -3.07 -2.86
N GLY A 197 -7.62 -3.02 -3.97
CA GLY A 197 -7.72 -4.00 -5.05
C GLY A 197 -7.56 -5.45 -4.59
N TYR A 198 -6.60 -5.74 -3.72
CA TYR A 198 -6.40 -7.08 -3.17
C TYR A 198 -7.56 -7.54 -2.27
N LEU A 199 -8.11 -6.64 -1.46
CA LEU A 199 -9.24 -6.96 -0.59
C LEU A 199 -10.53 -7.14 -1.40
N LEU A 200 -10.74 -6.37 -2.47
CA LEU A 200 -11.83 -6.58 -3.42
C LEU A 200 -11.76 -7.97 -4.05
N ALA A 201 -10.56 -8.42 -4.43
CA ALA A 201 -10.34 -9.77 -4.95
C ALA A 201 -10.67 -10.85 -3.90
N ASP A 202 -10.25 -10.68 -2.64
CA ASP A 202 -10.59 -11.59 -1.54
C ASP A 202 -12.11 -11.64 -1.27
N MET A 203 -12.83 -10.54 -1.48
CA MET A 203 -14.29 -10.48 -1.41
C MET A 203 -14.99 -11.04 -2.66
N GLY A 204 -14.27 -11.24 -3.78
CA GLY A 204 -14.89 -11.59 -5.07
C GLY A 204 -15.66 -10.44 -5.72
N ILE A 205 -15.39 -9.21 -5.34
CA ILE A 205 -15.93 -8.00 -5.96
C ILE A 205 -15.06 -7.64 -7.16
N LYS A 206 -15.68 -7.53 -8.35
CA LYS A 206 -14.96 -7.20 -9.56
C LYS A 206 -14.74 -5.70 -9.67
N ASP A 207 -13.50 -5.26 -9.69
CA ASP A 207 -13.16 -3.89 -10.07
C ASP A 207 -13.33 -3.72 -11.59
N VAL A 208 -14.14 -2.76 -11.99
CA VAL A 208 -14.44 -2.41 -13.40
C VAL A 208 -13.98 -1.00 -13.74
N THR A 209 -13.12 -0.42 -12.92
CA THR A 209 -12.52 0.89 -13.18
C THR A 209 -11.75 0.85 -14.50
N PRO A 210 -12.00 1.78 -15.43
CA PRO A 210 -11.26 1.81 -16.70
C PRO A 210 -9.76 1.99 -16.46
N LYS A 211 -8.92 1.18 -17.13
CA LYS A 211 -7.46 1.26 -17.00
C LYS A 211 -6.94 2.69 -17.23
N ALA A 212 -7.53 3.42 -18.19
CA ALA A 212 -7.15 4.81 -18.43
C ALA A 212 -7.44 5.74 -17.26
N TYR A 213 -8.49 5.44 -16.45
CA TYR A 213 -8.77 6.18 -15.23
C TYR A 213 -7.71 5.89 -14.16
N VAL A 214 -7.43 4.62 -13.89
CA VAL A 214 -6.43 4.20 -12.89
C VAL A 214 -5.07 4.85 -13.19
N VAL A 215 -4.57 4.72 -14.44
CA VAL A 215 -3.27 5.31 -14.81
C VAL A 215 -3.25 6.83 -14.65
N GLN A 216 -4.35 7.53 -14.96
CA GLN A 216 -4.39 8.99 -14.87
C GLN A 216 -4.63 9.49 -13.44
N SER A 217 -5.35 8.74 -12.59
CA SER A 217 -5.60 9.14 -11.20
C SER A 217 -4.32 9.14 -10.34
N GLU A 218 -3.31 8.38 -10.75
CA GLU A 218 -2.02 8.28 -10.07
C GLU A 218 -0.98 9.29 -10.61
N THR A 219 -1.39 10.22 -11.48
CA THR A 219 -0.49 11.24 -12.04
C THR A 219 -0.86 12.63 -11.55
N ASP A 220 0.12 13.51 -11.39
CA ASP A 220 -0.06 14.92 -11.03
C ASP A 220 -0.96 15.70 -12.03
N ALA A 221 -1.01 15.24 -13.28
CA ALA A 221 -1.87 15.84 -14.31
C ALA A 221 -3.36 15.55 -14.08
N GLY A 222 -3.67 14.56 -13.25
CA GLY A 222 -5.03 14.14 -12.95
C GLY A 222 -5.78 13.53 -14.13
N VAL A 223 -7.05 13.19 -13.89
CA VAL A 223 -7.89 12.52 -14.87
C VAL A 223 -8.40 13.47 -15.94
N SER A 224 -8.16 13.15 -17.22
CA SER A 224 -8.62 13.96 -18.37
C SER A 224 -10.16 14.02 -18.43
N VAL A 225 -10.70 15.12 -18.97
CA VAL A 225 -12.15 15.36 -19.10
C VAL A 225 -12.86 14.21 -19.81
N LYS A 226 -12.23 13.64 -20.86
CA LYS A 226 -12.81 12.50 -21.59
C LYS A 226 -12.94 11.28 -20.69
N VAL A 227 -11.85 10.87 -20.03
CA VAL A 227 -11.83 9.69 -19.16
C VAL A 227 -12.77 9.87 -17.98
N LEU A 228 -12.85 11.08 -17.41
CA LEU A 228 -13.78 11.39 -16.33
C LEU A 228 -15.25 11.26 -16.79
N ASN A 229 -15.60 11.75 -17.98
CA ASN A 229 -16.96 11.64 -18.50
C ASN A 229 -17.35 10.17 -18.81
N ASP A 230 -16.42 9.39 -19.36
CA ASP A 230 -16.63 7.95 -19.58
C ASP A 230 -16.86 7.23 -18.23
N SER A 231 -16.09 7.58 -17.20
CA SER A 231 -16.24 7.05 -15.84
C SER A 231 -17.56 7.47 -15.17
N LYS A 232 -17.97 8.71 -15.34
CA LYS A 232 -19.28 9.20 -14.86
C LYS A 232 -20.44 8.43 -15.50
N SER A 233 -20.30 8.02 -16.76
CA SER A 233 -21.32 7.24 -17.46
C SER A 233 -21.51 5.86 -16.83
N LEU A 234 -20.46 5.22 -16.30
CA LEU A 234 -20.58 3.94 -15.58
C LEU A 234 -21.45 4.08 -14.32
N LEU A 235 -21.30 5.18 -13.57
CA LEU A 235 -22.08 5.46 -12.37
C LEU A 235 -23.54 5.80 -12.71
N SER A 236 -23.75 6.72 -13.66
CA SER A 236 -25.10 7.17 -14.06
C SER A 236 -25.95 6.04 -14.64
N ASN A 237 -25.32 5.15 -15.41
CA ASN A 237 -25.99 4.01 -16.02
C ASN A 237 -26.11 2.79 -15.10
N LYS A 238 -25.70 2.93 -13.82
CA LYS A 238 -25.71 1.85 -12.82
C LYS A 238 -24.97 0.59 -13.28
N GLN A 239 -23.88 0.78 -14.03
CA GLN A 239 -23.03 -0.32 -14.49
C GLN A 239 -22.04 -0.78 -13.40
N VAL A 240 -21.98 -0.04 -12.30
CA VAL A 240 -21.21 -0.38 -11.09
C VAL A 240 -22.14 -0.50 -9.88
N GLY A 241 -21.83 -1.47 -9.02
CA GLY A 241 -22.60 -1.75 -7.82
C GLY A 241 -22.20 -0.88 -6.63
N LEU A 242 -20.97 -0.36 -6.60
CA LEU A 242 -20.49 0.56 -5.58
C LEU A 242 -19.32 1.42 -6.08
N LEU A 243 -19.14 2.60 -5.47
CA LEU A 243 -17.99 3.48 -5.62
C LEU A 243 -17.09 3.33 -4.38
N VAL A 244 -15.81 3.02 -4.59
CA VAL A 244 -14.78 3.00 -3.53
C VAL A 244 -13.93 4.26 -3.67
N VAL A 245 -13.75 4.99 -2.58
CA VAL A 245 -13.06 6.28 -2.58
C VAL A 245 -11.92 6.25 -1.57
N ASN A 246 -10.73 6.65 -1.99
CA ASN A 246 -9.66 6.97 -1.05
C ASN A 246 -10.01 8.29 -0.35
N ALA A 247 -10.28 8.24 0.96
CA ALA A 247 -10.71 9.41 1.72
C ALA A 247 -9.54 10.33 2.11
N GLN A 248 -8.29 9.87 1.96
CA GLN A 248 -7.11 10.67 2.28
C GLN A 248 -6.68 11.58 1.13
N THR A 249 -6.98 11.20 -0.11
CA THR A 249 -6.57 11.91 -1.33
C THR A 249 -7.75 12.50 -2.10
N GLU A 250 -8.88 12.80 -1.41
CA GLU A 250 -10.06 13.37 -2.06
C GLU A 250 -9.76 14.68 -2.78
N ASP A 251 -9.88 14.67 -4.09
CA ASP A 251 -9.72 15.79 -5.00
C ASP A 251 -11.07 16.30 -5.60
N ALA A 252 -10.99 17.23 -6.53
CA ALA A 252 -12.18 17.74 -7.24
C ALA A 252 -12.84 16.66 -8.11
N THR A 253 -12.08 15.70 -8.62
CA THR A 253 -12.55 14.60 -9.48
C THR A 253 -13.32 13.59 -8.66
N SER A 254 -12.74 13.10 -7.57
CA SER A 254 -13.36 12.14 -6.66
C SER A 254 -14.65 12.70 -6.04
N LYS A 255 -14.67 14.00 -5.67
CA LYS A 255 -15.88 14.70 -5.18
C LYS A 255 -17.03 14.74 -6.20
N GLN A 256 -16.71 14.90 -7.49
CA GLN A 256 -17.72 14.83 -8.55
C GLN A 256 -18.28 13.40 -8.68
N LEU A 257 -17.43 12.36 -8.61
CA LEU A 257 -17.87 10.97 -8.68
C LEU A 257 -18.73 10.61 -7.47
N ILE A 258 -18.35 11.04 -6.25
CA ILE A 258 -19.14 10.85 -5.03
C ILE A 258 -20.53 11.48 -5.17
N THR A 259 -20.60 12.72 -5.65
CA THR A 259 -21.86 13.44 -5.85
C THR A 259 -22.76 12.68 -6.85
N LEU A 260 -22.18 12.23 -7.94
CA LEU A 260 -22.92 11.49 -8.97
C LEU A 260 -23.37 10.10 -8.48
N ALA A 261 -22.50 9.38 -7.74
CA ALA A 261 -22.85 8.08 -7.15
C ALA A 261 -24.05 8.21 -6.22
N LYS A 262 -24.04 9.21 -5.33
CA LYS A 262 -25.18 9.51 -4.43
C LYS A 262 -26.46 9.83 -5.22
N ALA A 263 -26.37 10.66 -6.27
CA ALA A 263 -27.52 11.00 -7.12
C ALA A 263 -28.05 9.77 -7.89
N SER A 264 -27.17 8.85 -8.25
CA SER A 264 -27.51 7.58 -8.96
C SER A 264 -27.87 6.44 -8.01
N THR A 265 -27.91 6.67 -6.71
CA THR A 265 -28.14 5.63 -5.67
C THR A 265 -27.11 4.51 -5.69
N VAL A 266 -25.88 4.81 -6.11
CA VAL A 266 -24.73 3.90 -6.01
C VAL A 266 -24.10 4.09 -4.63
N PRO A 267 -23.98 3.04 -3.81
CA PRO A 267 -23.32 3.13 -2.51
C PRO A 267 -21.87 3.60 -2.63
N VAL A 268 -21.41 4.35 -1.63
CA VAL A 268 -20.02 4.86 -1.56
C VAL A 268 -19.35 4.24 -0.34
N VAL A 269 -18.17 3.67 -0.53
CA VAL A 269 -17.30 3.14 0.53
C VAL A 269 -16.04 4.00 0.59
N ALA A 270 -15.79 4.62 1.75
CA ALA A 270 -14.55 5.33 2.01
C ALA A 270 -13.49 4.38 2.55
N VAL A 271 -12.30 4.41 1.98
CA VAL A 271 -11.15 3.61 2.39
C VAL A 271 -9.97 4.53 2.72
N TYR A 272 -9.00 4.01 3.45
CA TYR A 272 -7.85 4.76 3.96
C TYR A 272 -6.58 3.97 3.73
N GLU A 273 -5.45 4.64 3.65
CA GLU A 273 -4.12 4.03 3.54
C GLU A 273 -3.39 3.97 4.88
N THR A 274 -3.83 4.76 5.85
CA THR A 274 -3.33 4.76 7.23
C THR A 274 -4.45 4.38 8.19
N LEU A 275 -4.11 4.06 9.43
CA LEU A 275 -5.12 3.71 10.44
C LEU A 275 -6.01 4.93 10.74
N PRO A 276 -7.33 4.86 10.50
CA PRO A 276 -8.24 5.96 10.80
C PRO A 276 -8.46 6.12 12.32
N ASP A 277 -8.99 7.26 12.72
CA ASP A 277 -9.25 7.57 14.12
C ASP A 277 -10.01 6.45 14.85
N GLY A 278 -9.52 6.09 16.03
CA GLY A 278 -10.10 5.04 16.86
C GLY A 278 -9.72 3.60 16.44
N VAL A 279 -8.99 3.42 15.34
CA VAL A 279 -8.45 2.14 14.89
C VAL A 279 -6.98 2.04 15.30
N THR A 280 -6.63 1.02 16.07
CA THR A 280 -5.29 0.90 16.66
C THR A 280 -4.54 -0.35 16.23
N SER A 281 -5.15 -1.22 15.42
CA SER A 281 -4.53 -2.46 14.95
C SER A 281 -4.92 -2.77 13.51
N TYR A 282 -4.05 -3.52 12.83
CA TYR A 282 -4.27 -4.02 11.48
C TYR A 282 -5.59 -4.81 11.37
N THR A 283 -5.86 -5.68 12.33
CA THR A 283 -7.08 -6.51 12.30
C THR A 283 -8.35 -5.69 12.46
N GLN A 284 -8.33 -4.65 13.29
CA GLN A 284 -9.45 -3.69 13.39
C GLN A 284 -9.59 -2.87 12.10
N PHE A 285 -8.48 -2.49 11.48
CA PHE A 285 -8.46 -1.74 10.22
C PHE A 285 -9.14 -2.52 9.10
N ILE A 286 -8.72 -3.76 8.89
CA ILE A 286 -9.34 -4.65 7.89
C ILE A 286 -10.78 -4.97 8.25
N GLU A 287 -11.08 -5.24 9.53
CA GLU A 287 -12.43 -5.53 9.96
C GLU A 287 -13.39 -4.37 9.74
N LYS A 288 -12.96 -3.15 10.05
CA LYS A 288 -13.74 -1.93 9.77
C LYS A 288 -14.00 -1.81 8.27
N THR A 289 -12.98 -1.93 7.44
CA THR A 289 -13.10 -1.85 5.98
C THR A 289 -14.08 -2.91 5.46
N LEU A 290 -13.99 -4.17 5.90
CA LEU A 290 -14.92 -5.22 5.53
C LEU A 290 -16.36 -4.93 5.99
N ASN A 291 -16.56 -4.35 7.17
CA ASN A 291 -17.88 -3.95 7.66
C ASN A 291 -18.48 -2.84 6.79
N ASP A 292 -17.69 -1.86 6.37
CA ASP A 292 -18.14 -0.77 5.50
C ASP A 292 -18.58 -1.34 4.12
N PHE A 293 -17.80 -2.26 3.54
CA PHE A 293 -18.21 -3.00 2.33
C PHE A 293 -19.47 -3.82 2.55
N ALA A 294 -19.57 -4.57 3.64
CA ALA A 294 -20.74 -5.36 3.95
C ALA A 294 -22.01 -4.50 4.11
N ALA A 295 -21.90 -3.31 4.67
CA ALA A 295 -23.01 -2.36 4.77
C ALA A 295 -23.45 -1.81 3.41
N ALA A 296 -22.49 -1.53 2.52
CA ALA A 296 -22.74 -0.96 1.18
C ALA A 296 -23.29 -2.00 0.18
N THR A 297 -23.13 -3.28 0.44
CA THR A 297 -23.50 -4.37 -0.49
C THR A 297 -24.81 -5.09 -0.15
N ARG A 298 -25.49 -4.66 0.92
CA ARG A 298 -26.80 -5.22 1.38
C ARG A 298 -27.97 -4.91 0.45
#